data_d40656f5dd15ff2f21ea2fbce5de7bfe
#
_entry.id   d40656f5dd15ff2f21ea2fbce5de7bfe
#
_cell.length_a   1.000
_cell.length_b   1.000
_cell.length_c   1.000
_cell.angle_alpha   90.00
_cell.angle_beta   90.00
_cell.angle_gamma   90.00
#
_symmetry.space_group_name_H-M   'P 1'
#
loop_
_entity.id
_entity.type
_entity.pdbx_description
1 polymer ?
#
loop_
_entity_poly.entity_id
_entity_poly.type
_entity_poly.pdbx_seq_one_letter_code
_entity_poly.pdbx_strand_id
1 'polypeptide(L)'
;MLAAPLLLAACQQAEAPANQAAPAPRAPSNGDVAAAERVVRARLGTTGETHFFGARRSASEGVPIVCGLYRQGGVRHRYIVVGGEEAFIEPQMREGEMDRAVAEFCGEWVAP
;
A
#
# COMPACT_ATOMS: atom_id res chain seq x y z
N MET A 1 -26.21 6.43 -59.07
CA MET A 1 -25.94 6.36 -58.64
C MET A 1 -25.43 6.34 -57.62
N LEU A 2 -24.99 6.29 -56.90
CA LEU A 2 -24.50 6.14 -56.13
C LEU A 2 -23.97 5.96 -55.07
N ALA A 3 -23.63 5.84 -54.58
CA ALA A 3 -23.07 5.53 -53.86
C ALA A 3 -22.64 5.57 -52.78
N ALA A 4 -22.30 5.58 -52.06
CA ALA A 4 -21.85 5.43 -51.17
C ALA A 4 -21.28 5.32 -50.19
N PRO A 5 -20.93 5.30 -49.55
CA PRO A 5 -20.38 5.01 -48.66
C PRO A 5 -19.89 4.85 -47.65
N LEU A 6 -19.48 4.75 -47.17
CA LEU A 6 -18.92 4.43 -46.25
C LEU A 6 -18.47 4.47 -45.17
N LEU A 7 -18.24 4.43 -44.71
CA LEU A 7 -17.81 4.30 -43.75
C LEU A 7 -17.18 4.05 -42.78
N LEU A 8 -16.90 3.91 -42.52
CA LEU A 8 -16.28 3.55 -41.67
C LEU A 8 -15.88 3.85 -40.62
N ALA A 9 -15.62 3.83 -40.27
CA ALA A 9 -15.16 4.04 -39.41
C ALA A 9 -14.84 3.80 -38.33
N ALA A 10 -14.62 3.76 -37.83
CA ALA A 10 -14.38 3.52 -36.88
C ALA A 10 -13.74 3.08 -36.05
N CYS A 11 -13.62 2.82 -35.56
CA CYS A 11 -13.04 2.08 -34.94
C CYS A 11 -12.20 2.34 -34.13
N GLN A 12 -11.74 2.66 -34.02
CA GLN A 12 -10.83 2.73 -33.39
C GLN A 12 -10.71 2.73 -32.19
N GLN A 13 -10.92 2.97 -31.61
CA GLN A 13 -10.77 3.01 -30.45
C GLN A 13 -10.47 2.14 -29.67
N ALA A 14 -10.59 1.54 -29.62
CA ALA A 14 -10.38 0.54 -28.95
C ALA A 14 -9.27 0.45 -28.22
N GLU A 15 -8.39 0.67 -28.38
CA GLU A 15 -7.34 0.38 -27.79
C GLU A 15 -7.08 0.75 -26.53
N ALA A 16 -7.28 1.62 -26.14
CA ALA A 16 -6.89 1.99 -24.92
C ALA A 16 -6.92 1.02 -23.90
N PRO A 17 -7.80 0.34 -23.82
CA PRO A 17 -7.93 -0.49 -22.74
C PRO A 17 -6.81 -1.29 -22.40
N ALA A 18 -6.14 -1.65 -23.28
CA ALA A 18 -5.12 -2.54 -22.98
C ALA A 18 -4.32 -2.12 -21.89
N ASN A 19 -4.10 -0.93 -21.73
CA ASN A 19 -3.24 -0.56 -20.77
C ASN A 19 -3.77 -0.56 -19.50
N GLN A 20 -4.97 -0.43 -19.32
CA GLN A 20 -5.37 -0.37 -18.07
C GLN A 20 -5.81 -1.60 -17.55
N ALA A 21 -5.89 -2.52 -18.29
CA ALA A 21 -6.43 -3.72 -17.85
C ALA A 21 -5.72 -4.31 -16.69
N ALA A 22 -4.53 -4.44 -16.68
CA ALA A 22 -3.84 -5.11 -15.63
C ALA A 22 -2.69 -4.28 -15.18
N PRO A 23 -2.86 -3.57 -14.17
CA PRO A 23 -1.78 -2.73 -13.71
C PRO A 23 -0.61 -3.58 -13.32
N ALA A 24 0.53 -3.22 -13.77
CA ALA A 24 1.72 -3.92 -13.41
C ALA A 24 2.02 -3.69 -11.94
N PRO A 25 2.63 -4.65 -11.32
CA PRO A 25 3.07 -4.46 -9.95
C PRO A 25 3.97 -3.25 -9.87
N ARG A 26 3.80 -2.47 -8.86
CA ARG A 26 4.51 -1.24 -8.74
C ARG A 26 5.52 -1.33 -7.63
N ALA A 27 6.69 -0.83 -7.84
CA ALA A 27 7.68 -0.80 -6.78
C ALA A 27 7.24 0.17 -5.69
N PRO A 28 7.53 -0.13 -4.45
CA PRO A 28 7.17 0.79 -3.37
C PRO A 28 7.86 2.14 -3.56
N SER A 29 7.22 3.18 -3.13
CA SER A 29 7.72 4.52 -3.28
C SER A 29 7.51 5.32 -2.01
N ASN A 30 8.02 6.54 -1.97
CA ASN A 30 7.80 7.39 -0.81
C ASN A 30 6.33 7.70 -0.64
N GLY A 31 5.58 7.72 -1.72
CA GLY A 31 4.14 7.91 -1.62
C GLY A 31 3.48 6.78 -0.87
N ASP A 32 4.05 5.58 -0.96
CA ASP A 32 3.49 4.44 -0.25
C ASP A 32 3.66 4.62 1.26
N VAL A 33 4.76 5.22 1.69
CA VAL A 33 4.97 5.47 3.11
C VAL A 33 3.96 6.49 3.61
N ALA A 34 3.75 7.57 2.87
CA ALA A 34 2.79 8.58 3.29
C ALA A 34 1.37 8.01 3.33
N ALA A 35 1.04 7.17 2.36
CA ALA A 35 -0.27 6.55 2.34
C ALA A 35 -0.42 5.61 3.53
N ALA A 36 0.62 4.87 3.86
CA ALA A 36 0.58 3.95 4.98
C ALA A 36 0.37 4.71 6.29
N GLU A 37 1.04 5.83 6.44
CA GLU A 37 0.88 6.62 7.66
C GLU A 37 -0.54 7.13 7.81
N ARG A 38 -1.16 7.50 6.71
CA ARG A 38 -2.55 7.94 6.77
C ARG A 38 -3.48 6.81 7.20
N VAL A 39 -3.21 5.61 6.69
CA VAL A 39 -4.04 4.46 7.04
C VAL A 39 -3.88 4.13 8.53
N VAL A 40 -2.65 4.19 9.03
CA VAL A 40 -2.41 3.91 10.43
C VAL A 40 -3.09 4.96 11.31
N ARG A 41 -2.99 6.24 10.94
CA ARG A 41 -3.64 7.28 11.72
C ARG A 41 -5.15 7.07 11.77
N ALA A 42 -5.73 6.71 10.63
CA ALA A 42 -7.17 6.48 10.59
C ALA A 42 -7.54 5.30 11.46
N ARG A 43 -6.70 4.26 11.46
CA ARG A 43 -7.00 3.08 12.23
C ARG A 43 -6.86 3.33 13.73
N LEU A 44 -5.92 4.17 14.10
CA LEU A 44 -5.75 4.50 15.50
C LEU A 44 -6.89 5.36 16.02
N GLY A 45 -7.49 6.12 15.16
CA GLY A 45 -8.65 6.93 15.54
C GLY A 45 -8.35 7.91 16.65
N THR A 46 -7.14 8.37 16.75
CA THR A 46 -6.76 9.17 17.86
C THR A 46 -6.49 10.59 17.46
N THR A 47 -6.67 11.49 18.37
CA THR A 47 -6.30 12.85 18.14
C THR A 47 -4.95 13.16 18.78
N GLY A 48 -4.33 12.17 19.41
CA GLY A 48 -3.05 12.40 20.03
C GLY A 48 -1.94 12.46 19.01
N GLU A 49 -0.83 12.96 19.42
CA GLU A 49 0.29 13.12 18.55
C GLU A 49 0.90 11.75 18.23
N THR A 50 1.10 11.46 16.97
CA THR A 50 1.69 10.22 16.53
C THR A 50 2.92 10.55 15.70
N HIS A 51 4.02 9.93 16.05
CA HIS A 51 5.28 10.21 15.39
C HIS A 51 5.75 8.95 14.67
N PHE A 52 5.82 9.01 13.35
CA PHE A 52 6.22 7.86 12.54
C PHE A 52 7.70 7.88 12.24
N PHE A 53 8.34 6.72 12.22
CA PHE A 53 9.75 6.64 11.91
C PHE A 53 10.12 5.23 11.49
N GLY A 54 11.29 5.07 10.94
CA GLY A 54 11.85 3.76 10.63
C GLY A 54 11.13 2.97 9.55
N ALA A 55 10.42 3.63 8.66
CA ALA A 55 9.66 2.93 7.66
C ALA A 55 10.54 2.30 6.60
N ARG A 56 10.20 1.10 6.21
CA ARG A 56 10.86 0.41 5.12
C ARG A 56 9.80 -0.06 4.15
N ARG A 57 10.03 0.16 2.87
CA ARG A 57 9.13 -0.26 1.82
C ARG A 57 9.55 -1.62 1.30
N SER A 58 8.59 -2.46 1.02
CA SER A 58 8.81 -3.79 0.52
C SER A 58 7.69 -4.14 -0.43
N ALA A 59 7.69 -5.33 -0.95
CA ALA A 59 6.61 -5.79 -1.81
C ALA A 59 6.50 -7.30 -1.68
N SER A 60 5.29 -7.79 -1.81
CA SER A 60 5.05 -9.22 -1.81
C SER A 60 4.07 -9.50 -2.92
N GLU A 61 4.49 -10.31 -3.88
CA GLU A 61 3.66 -10.66 -5.03
C GLU A 61 3.11 -9.42 -5.73
N GLY A 62 3.94 -8.40 -5.84
CA GLY A 62 3.54 -7.18 -6.54
C GLY A 62 2.74 -6.20 -5.70
N VAL A 63 2.45 -6.55 -4.47
CA VAL A 63 1.67 -5.67 -3.61
C VAL A 63 2.65 -4.88 -2.74
N PRO A 64 2.53 -3.56 -2.72
CA PRO A 64 3.44 -2.76 -1.90
C PRO A 64 3.16 -2.95 -0.42
N ILE A 65 4.22 -3.02 0.35
CA ILE A 65 4.12 -3.20 1.78
C ILE A 65 5.01 -2.17 2.46
N VAL A 66 4.51 -1.60 3.52
CA VAL A 66 5.28 -0.65 4.33
C VAL A 66 5.33 -1.19 5.75
N CYS A 67 6.54 -1.37 6.26
CA CYS A 67 6.76 -1.80 7.64
C CYS A 67 7.41 -0.64 8.36
N GLY A 68 6.87 -0.26 9.50
CA GLY A 68 7.40 0.92 10.17
C GLY A 68 7.06 0.95 11.65
N LEU A 69 7.40 2.05 12.25
CA LEU A 69 7.19 2.27 13.66
C LEU A 69 6.46 3.58 13.89
N TYR A 70 5.77 3.64 14.98
CA TYR A 70 5.23 4.91 15.42
C TYR A 70 5.36 5.00 16.93
N ARG A 71 5.39 6.24 17.41
CA ARG A 71 5.45 6.49 18.85
C ARG A 71 4.22 7.27 19.23
N GLN A 72 3.58 6.85 20.27
CA GLN A 72 2.39 7.52 20.72
C GLN A 72 2.41 7.45 22.24
N GLY A 73 2.30 8.59 22.89
CA GLY A 73 2.35 8.62 24.34
C GLY A 73 3.66 8.07 24.89
N GLY A 74 4.74 8.23 24.15
CA GLY A 74 6.03 7.74 24.60
C GLY A 74 6.24 6.24 24.38
N VAL A 75 5.26 5.54 23.83
CA VAL A 75 5.36 4.11 23.61
C VAL A 75 5.56 3.85 22.13
N ARG A 76 6.47 2.94 21.83
CA ARG A 76 6.83 2.63 20.46
C ARG A 76 6.12 1.36 20.03
N HIS A 77 5.53 1.39 18.87
CA HIS A 77 4.79 0.26 18.31
C HIS A 77 5.17 0.04 16.86
N ARG A 78 5.00 -1.19 16.39
CA ARG A 78 5.24 -1.52 14.98
C ARG A 78 3.93 -1.52 14.22
N TYR A 79 4.02 -1.25 12.91
CA TYR A 79 2.87 -1.36 12.03
C TYR A 79 3.29 -1.95 10.70
N ILE A 80 2.35 -2.57 9.99
CA ILE A 80 2.56 -3.04 8.64
C ILE A 80 1.33 -2.64 7.85
N VAL A 81 1.52 -2.01 6.69
CA VAL A 81 0.41 -1.68 5.81
C VAL A 81 0.60 -2.41 4.50
N VAL A 82 -0.40 -3.17 4.10
CA VAL A 82 -0.36 -3.97 2.90
C VAL A 82 -1.28 -3.35 1.85
N GLY A 83 -0.72 -3.09 0.68
CA GLY A 83 -1.51 -2.55 -0.41
C GLY A 83 -2.04 -1.15 -0.20
N GLY A 84 -1.53 -0.45 0.79
CA GLY A 84 -2.01 0.91 1.08
C GLY A 84 -3.37 0.94 1.72
N GLU A 85 -3.91 -0.20 2.11
CA GLU A 85 -5.26 -0.24 2.64
C GLU A 85 -5.39 -1.00 3.93
N GLU A 86 -4.71 -2.10 4.07
CA GLU A 86 -4.87 -2.95 5.23
C GLU A 86 -3.74 -2.73 6.22
N ALA A 87 -4.07 -2.30 7.41
CA ALA A 87 -3.08 -2.00 8.41
C ALA A 87 -3.11 -3.00 9.54
N PHE A 88 -1.93 -3.49 9.92
CA PHE A 88 -1.75 -4.31 11.08
C PHE A 88 -0.99 -3.47 12.09
N ILE A 89 -1.57 -3.28 13.25
CA ILE A 89 -1.01 -2.39 14.26
C ILE A 89 -0.78 -3.19 15.52
N GLU A 90 0.46 -3.17 16.00
CA GLU A 90 0.88 -4.04 17.08
C GLU A 90 -0.06 -4.08 18.29
N PRO A 91 -0.51 -2.98 18.85
CA PRO A 91 -1.38 -3.06 20.00
C PRO A 91 -2.76 -3.64 19.74
N GLN A 92 -3.12 -3.82 18.46
CA GLN A 92 -4.40 -4.43 18.13
C GLN A 92 -4.25 -5.89 17.75
N MET A 93 -3.06 -6.45 17.90
CA MET A 93 -2.77 -7.82 17.53
C MET A 93 -2.49 -8.64 18.78
N ARG A 94 -2.58 -9.95 18.64
CA ARG A 94 -2.27 -10.82 19.77
C ARG A 94 -0.77 -10.94 19.92
N GLU A 95 -0.35 -11.35 21.08
CA GLU A 95 1.05 -11.49 21.35
C GLU A 95 1.69 -12.43 20.32
N GLY A 96 2.79 -12.03 19.75
CA GLY A 96 3.51 -12.82 18.77
C GLY A 96 3.00 -12.69 17.34
N GLU A 97 1.83 -12.13 17.14
CA GLU A 97 1.30 -11.99 15.79
C GLU A 97 2.11 -11.00 14.95
N MET A 98 2.54 -9.92 15.56
CA MET A 98 3.33 -8.94 14.81
C MET A 98 4.68 -9.53 14.42
N ASP A 99 5.28 -10.33 15.28
CA ASP A 99 6.55 -10.96 14.92
C ASP A 99 6.38 -11.87 13.72
N ARG A 100 5.30 -12.61 13.66
CA ARG A 100 5.04 -13.46 12.52
C ARG A 100 4.75 -12.65 11.27
N ALA A 101 4.01 -11.57 11.40
CA ALA A 101 3.69 -10.73 10.26
C ALA A 101 4.93 -10.04 9.72
N VAL A 102 5.82 -9.60 10.59
CA VAL A 102 7.06 -8.98 10.17
C VAL A 102 7.89 -10.01 9.38
N ALA A 103 7.95 -11.25 9.88
CA ALA A 103 8.71 -12.27 9.17
C ALA A 103 8.10 -12.55 7.81
N GLU A 104 6.79 -12.51 7.70
CA GLU A 104 6.13 -12.81 6.45
C GLU A 104 6.18 -11.66 5.45
N PHE A 105 5.96 -10.44 5.89
CA PHE A 105 5.81 -9.32 4.99
C PHE A 105 7.02 -8.39 4.92
N CYS A 106 7.83 -8.36 5.92
CA CYS A 106 8.90 -7.36 6.00
C CYS A 106 10.28 -7.93 5.78
N GLY A 107 10.38 -9.23 5.62
CA GLY A 107 11.65 -9.87 5.32
C GLY A 107 12.66 -9.62 6.40
N GLU A 108 13.78 -9.04 5.99
CA GLU A 108 14.86 -8.84 6.93
C GLU A 108 14.79 -7.52 7.68
N TRP A 109 13.66 -6.88 7.66
CA TRP A 109 13.54 -5.61 8.37
C TRP A 109 13.64 -5.85 9.87
N VAL A 110 14.50 -5.07 10.49
CA VAL A 110 14.66 -5.12 11.92
C VAL A 110 14.32 -3.73 12.43
N ALA A 111 13.39 -3.66 13.34
CA ALA A 111 12.97 -2.37 13.86
C ALA A 111 14.13 -1.71 14.60
N PRO A 112 14.45 -0.48 14.27
CA PRO A 112 15.56 0.23 14.93
C PRO A 112 15.26 0.54 16.40
#